data_4d43d00eca323ff61dde963285e4d368
#
_entry.id   4d43d00eca323ff61dde963285e4d368
#
_cell.length_a   1.000
_cell.length_b   1.000
_cell.length_c   1.000
_cell.angle_alpha   90.00
_cell.angle_beta   90.00
_cell.angle_gamma   90.00
#
_symmetry.space_group_name_H-M   'P 1'
#
loop_
_entity.id
_entity.type
_entity.pdbx_description
1 polymer ?
#
loop_
_entity_poly.entity_id
_entity_poly.type
_entity_poly.pdbx_seq_one_letter_code
_entity_poly.pdbx_strand_id
1 'polypeptide(L)'
;MQEATRELYWNISGQWIMYILFAAVVTCFAIFFYRRYRLWKLGAPEDLSDNKKVRFFGAFKEVFTQKRVVKKKSSGIMHLFIFWGMLFLFVATALTTLQDHFGIPILYGPFYLYFFSLGIDLAGFVCAIGIVIALVRRIARTNEHLETNTVDIVWLVLLLLILLSGFTTEGLRIVGTNDPWALWSPVGYLFALMFSGMDAQALSLTHQIVWWSHLVLAFSFLALFTYSKMAHVLFIPGNYYYRSLNRPACSSRSILRTKSSRPWACACSRNTRGRTCSMRRRASSAVVARRIALRI
;
A
#
# COMPACT_ATOMS: atom_id res chain seq x y z
N MET A 1 6.99 38.53 8.12
CA MET A 1 7.61 37.19 7.96
C MET A 1 6.80 36.44 6.90
N GLN A 2 7.45 35.95 5.87
CA GLN A 2 6.77 35.18 4.82
C GLN A 2 6.26 33.88 5.45
N GLU A 3 4.96 33.57 5.28
CA GLU A 3 4.37 32.35 5.80
C GLU A 3 4.91 31.14 5.04
N ALA A 4 5.33 30.11 5.77
CA ALA A 4 5.90 28.93 5.15
C ALA A 4 4.84 28.17 4.33
N THR A 5 5.07 28.02 3.05
CA THR A 5 4.20 27.34 2.09
C THR A 5 5.01 26.83 0.92
N ARG A 6 4.37 26.09 0.00
CA ARG A 6 5.00 25.64 -1.25
C ARG A 6 4.16 26.01 -2.46
N GLU A 7 4.83 26.25 -3.56
CA GLU A 7 4.18 26.38 -4.86
C GLU A 7 3.74 24.99 -5.36
N LEU A 8 2.43 24.87 -5.63
CA LEU A 8 1.87 23.65 -6.22
C LEU A 8 1.92 23.77 -7.76
N TYR A 9 2.21 22.64 -8.41
CA TYR A 9 2.26 22.54 -9.88
C TYR A 9 3.17 23.57 -10.55
N TRP A 10 4.30 23.94 -9.90
CA TRP A 10 5.28 24.81 -10.51
C TRP A 10 5.63 24.33 -11.92
N ASN A 11 5.54 25.23 -12.89
CA ASN A 11 5.90 24.97 -14.29
C ASN A 11 5.14 23.82 -14.99
N ILE A 12 3.96 23.42 -14.46
CA ILE A 12 3.14 22.36 -15.06
C ILE A 12 1.97 22.97 -15.82
N SER A 13 1.90 22.66 -17.12
CA SER A 13 0.77 22.98 -18.00
C SER A 13 0.01 21.72 -18.40
N GLY A 14 -1.24 21.87 -18.87
CA GLY A 14 -2.02 20.74 -19.34
C GLY A 14 -2.63 19.86 -18.25
N GLN A 15 -2.84 20.40 -17.05
CA GLN A 15 -3.36 19.68 -15.88
C GLN A 15 -4.68 18.92 -16.15
N TRP A 16 -5.47 19.33 -17.14
CA TRP A 16 -6.71 18.63 -17.52
C TRP A 16 -6.47 17.17 -17.94
N ILE A 17 -5.28 16.83 -18.47
CA ILE A 17 -4.89 15.44 -18.80
C ILE A 17 -4.88 14.57 -17.54
N MET A 18 -4.49 15.12 -16.41
CA MET A 18 -4.49 14.43 -15.10
C MET A 18 -5.89 13.90 -14.76
N TYR A 19 -6.95 14.69 -15.02
CA TYR A 19 -8.32 14.27 -14.75
C TYR A 19 -8.79 13.12 -15.64
N ILE A 20 -8.35 13.08 -16.91
CA ILE A 20 -8.64 11.96 -17.82
C ILE A 20 -7.97 10.70 -17.31
N LEU A 21 -6.70 10.77 -16.92
CA LEU A 21 -5.97 9.64 -16.37
C LEU A 21 -6.59 9.18 -15.04
N PHE A 22 -6.98 10.12 -14.17
CA PHE A 22 -7.68 9.81 -12.93
C PHE A 22 -9.01 9.12 -13.18
N ALA A 23 -9.82 9.58 -14.15
CA ALA A 23 -11.08 8.95 -14.51
C ALA A 23 -10.87 7.51 -15.00
N ALA A 24 -9.79 7.25 -15.77
CA ALA A 24 -9.43 5.90 -16.18
C ALA A 24 -9.11 4.99 -14.99
N VAL A 25 -8.34 5.49 -14.00
CA VAL A 25 -8.05 4.76 -12.75
C VAL A 25 -9.32 4.46 -11.97
N VAL A 26 -10.19 5.45 -11.78
CA VAL A 26 -11.49 5.27 -11.08
C VAL A 26 -12.34 4.21 -11.79
N THR A 27 -12.35 4.22 -13.11
CA THR A 27 -13.05 3.21 -13.94
C THR A 27 -12.49 1.81 -13.70
N CYS A 28 -11.16 1.65 -13.66
CA CYS A 28 -10.52 0.37 -13.33
C CYS A 28 -10.94 -0.14 -11.93
N PHE A 29 -10.96 0.74 -10.94
CA PHE A 29 -11.43 0.40 -9.58
C PHE A 29 -12.91 0.02 -9.57
N ALA A 30 -13.76 0.78 -10.25
CA ALA A 30 -15.19 0.50 -10.33
C ALA A 30 -15.47 -0.89 -10.95
N ILE A 31 -14.81 -1.20 -12.07
CA ILE A 31 -14.91 -2.52 -12.72
C ILE A 31 -14.43 -3.63 -11.79
N PHE A 32 -13.30 -3.42 -11.10
CA PHE A 32 -12.76 -4.39 -10.17
C PHE A 32 -13.71 -4.66 -9.01
N PHE A 33 -14.21 -3.62 -8.32
CA PHE A 33 -15.14 -3.78 -7.20
C PHE A 33 -16.48 -4.35 -7.64
N TYR A 34 -16.98 -3.97 -8.82
CA TYR A 34 -18.20 -4.55 -9.37
C TYR A 34 -18.06 -6.06 -9.60
N ARG A 35 -16.95 -6.50 -10.21
CA ARG A 35 -16.68 -7.94 -10.39
C ARG A 35 -16.58 -8.67 -9.07
N ARG A 36 -15.91 -8.11 -8.07
CA ARG A 36 -15.81 -8.69 -6.72
C ARG A 36 -17.15 -8.73 -6.01
N TYR A 37 -17.94 -7.67 -6.11
CA TYR A 37 -19.28 -7.63 -5.55
C TYR A 37 -20.19 -8.73 -6.12
N ARG A 38 -20.14 -8.96 -7.43
CA ARG A 38 -20.87 -10.07 -8.06
C ARG A 38 -20.46 -11.43 -7.50
N LEU A 39 -19.16 -11.65 -7.25
CA LEU A 39 -18.67 -12.90 -6.64
C LEU A 39 -19.14 -13.04 -5.19
N TRP A 40 -19.12 -11.97 -4.42
CA TRP A 40 -19.58 -12.00 -3.02
C TRP A 40 -21.08 -12.31 -2.91
N LYS A 41 -21.88 -11.87 -3.85
CA LYS A 41 -23.31 -12.21 -3.91
C LYS A 41 -23.62 -13.69 -4.10
N LEU A 42 -22.66 -14.49 -4.55
CA LEU A 42 -22.84 -15.95 -4.69
C LEU A 42 -22.71 -16.68 -3.34
N GLY A 43 -22.19 -16.03 -2.31
CA GLY A 43 -22.10 -16.58 -0.96
C GLY A 43 -23.44 -16.63 -0.26
N ALA A 44 -23.59 -17.58 0.68
CA ALA A 44 -24.74 -17.60 1.55
C ALA A 44 -24.78 -16.34 2.45
N PRO A 45 -25.95 -15.75 2.71
CA PRO A 45 -26.07 -14.62 3.60
C PRO A 45 -25.68 -15.02 5.02
N GLU A 46 -24.78 -14.25 5.61
CA GLU A 46 -24.36 -14.39 7.00
C GLU A 46 -24.67 -13.10 7.75
N ASP A 47 -25.38 -13.20 8.89
CA ASP A 47 -25.64 -12.03 9.70
C ASP A 47 -24.42 -11.69 10.55
N LEU A 48 -23.77 -10.59 10.19
CA LEU A 48 -22.60 -10.01 10.86
C LEU A 48 -22.91 -8.62 11.42
N SER A 49 -24.19 -8.36 11.74
CA SER A 49 -24.66 -7.09 12.30
C SER A 49 -24.27 -6.89 13.76
N ASP A 50 -23.80 -7.94 14.43
CA ASP A 50 -23.39 -7.93 15.84
C ASP A 50 -22.13 -7.08 16.06
N ASN A 51 -22.08 -6.39 17.21
CA ASN A 51 -20.87 -5.74 17.72
C ASN A 51 -20.10 -4.86 16.71
N LYS A 52 -20.78 -4.10 15.86
CA LYS A 52 -20.19 -3.26 14.78
C LYS A 52 -19.01 -2.40 15.24
N LYS A 53 -19.11 -1.79 16.43
CA LYS A 53 -18.02 -0.98 17.01
C LYS A 53 -16.77 -1.84 17.30
N VAL A 54 -16.95 -2.99 17.93
CA VAL A 54 -15.83 -3.91 18.24
C VAL A 54 -15.16 -4.41 16.96
N ARG A 55 -15.96 -4.71 15.93
CA ARG A 55 -15.44 -5.10 14.61
C ARG A 55 -14.63 -4.00 13.96
N PHE A 56 -15.17 -2.77 13.94
CA PHE A 56 -14.50 -1.61 13.33
C PHE A 56 -13.18 -1.28 14.04
N PHE A 57 -13.23 -1.05 15.37
CA PHE A 57 -12.01 -0.71 16.11
C PHE A 57 -11.02 -1.88 16.16
N GLY A 58 -11.50 -3.11 16.18
CA GLY A 58 -10.66 -4.30 16.08
C GLY A 58 -9.93 -4.40 14.74
N ALA A 59 -10.62 -4.16 13.62
CA ALA A 59 -10.01 -4.11 12.30
C ALA A 59 -9.01 -2.96 12.19
N PHE A 60 -9.39 -1.77 12.62
CA PHE A 60 -8.52 -0.59 12.63
C PHE A 60 -7.22 -0.88 13.41
N LYS A 61 -7.35 -1.36 14.64
CA LYS A 61 -6.19 -1.70 15.49
C LYS A 61 -5.25 -2.70 14.82
N GLU A 62 -5.78 -3.80 14.27
CA GLU A 62 -4.94 -4.84 13.63
C GLU A 62 -4.24 -4.34 12.36
N VAL A 63 -4.95 -3.55 11.53
CA VAL A 63 -4.39 -2.97 10.30
C VAL A 63 -3.25 -2.00 10.61
N PHE A 64 -3.46 -1.07 11.54
CA PHE A 64 -2.47 -0.02 11.83
C PHE A 64 -1.33 -0.49 12.74
N THR A 65 -1.58 -1.38 13.70
CA THR A 65 -0.51 -1.90 14.55
C THR A 65 0.32 -3.00 13.89
N GLN A 66 -0.21 -3.68 12.90
CA GLN A 66 0.44 -4.78 12.16
C GLN A 66 1.12 -5.84 13.06
N LYS A 67 0.61 -6.05 14.27
CA LYS A 67 1.22 -6.91 15.29
C LYS A 67 1.55 -8.32 14.81
N ARG A 68 0.73 -8.87 13.89
CA ARG A 68 0.95 -10.21 13.33
C ARG A 68 2.09 -10.24 12.32
N VAL A 69 2.26 -9.16 11.55
CA VAL A 69 3.30 -9.03 10.55
C VAL A 69 4.67 -8.86 11.22
N VAL A 70 4.74 -8.02 12.26
CA VAL A 70 5.97 -7.71 13.00
C VAL A 70 6.51 -8.90 13.81
N LYS A 71 5.71 -9.96 14.05
CA LYS A 71 6.21 -11.19 14.70
C LYS A 71 7.41 -11.82 13.99
N LYS A 72 7.50 -11.70 12.67
CA LYS A 72 8.69 -12.07 11.89
C LYS A 72 9.58 -10.83 11.73
N LYS A 73 10.48 -10.59 12.68
CA LYS A 73 11.23 -9.34 12.85
C LYS A 73 11.73 -8.72 11.53
N SER A 74 12.57 -9.41 10.76
CA SER A 74 13.16 -8.87 9.52
C SER A 74 12.12 -8.55 8.44
N SER A 75 11.22 -9.50 8.15
CA SER A 75 10.16 -9.32 7.14
C SER A 75 9.08 -8.32 7.59
N GLY A 76 8.82 -8.30 8.90
CA GLY A 76 7.81 -7.42 9.47
C GLY A 76 8.22 -5.96 9.48
N ILE A 77 9.47 -5.66 9.85
CA ILE A 77 10.01 -4.29 9.84
C ILE A 77 10.04 -3.74 8.41
N MET A 78 10.54 -4.52 7.46
CA MET A 78 10.54 -4.16 6.04
C MET A 78 9.11 -3.80 5.57
N HIS A 79 8.12 -4.65 5.88
CA HIS A 79 6.73 -4.40 5.51
C HIS A 79 6.17 -3.16 6.21
N LEU A 80 6.54 -2.93 7.47
CA LEU A 80 6.11 -1.76 8.24
C LEU A 80 6.61 -0.46 7.60
N PHE A 81 7.87 -0.43 7.15
CA PHE A 81 8.46 0.71 6.46
C PHE A 81 7.73 1.03 5.16
N ILE A 82 7.43 0.00 4.35
CA ILE A 82 6.68 0.18 3.11
C ILE A 82 5.24 0.65 3.41
N PHE A 83 4.56 0.02 4.36
CA PHE A 83 3.17 0.33 4.67
C PHE A 83 2.99 1.76 5.18
N TRP A 84 3.74 2.14 6.22
CA TRP A 84 3.61 3.48 6.79
C TRP A 84 4.11 4.56 5.83
N GLY A 85 5.23 4.30 5.14
CA GLY A 85 5.74 5.24 4.15
C GLY A 85 4.72 5.50 3.04
N MET A 86 4.16 4.45 2.43
CA MET A 86 3.12 4.57 1.40
C MET A 86 1.85 5.26 1.93
N LEU A 87 1.46 4.98 3.16
CA LEU A 87 0.30 5.62 3.78
C LEU A 87 0.52 7.13 3.94
N PHE A 88 1.68 7.55 4.45
CA PHE A 88 2.01 8.98 4.59
C PHE A 88 2.06 9.68 3.24
N LEU A 89 2.68 9.08 2.23
CA LEU A 89 2.73 9.63 0.87
C LEU A 89 1.32 9.76 0.26
N PHE A 90 0.46 8.77 0.48
CA PHE A 90 -0.94 8.84 0.05
C PHE A 90 -1.69 9.99 0.75
N VAL A 91 -1.50 10.15 2.05
CA VAL A 91 -2.07 11.27 2.82
C VAL A 91 -1.56 12.61 2.27
N ALA A 92 -0.27 12.73 1.96
CA ALA A 92 0.29 13.93 1.36
C ALA A 92 -0.38 14.30 0.04
N THR A 93 -0.54 13.33 -0.86
CA THR A 93 -1.23 13.52 -2.14
C THR A 93 -2.68 13.96 -1.92
N ALA A 94 -3.39 13.34 -0.97
CA ALA A 94 -4.76 13.72 -0.63
C ALA A 94 -4.85 15.15 -0.09
N LEU A 95 -3.93 15.57 0.79
CA LEU A 95 -3.88 16.93 1.34
C LEU A 95 -3.58 17.97 0.25
N THR A 96 -2.64 17.67 -0.65
CA THR A 96 -2.34 18.53 -1.81
C THR A 96 -3.58 18.69 -2.70
N THR A 97 -4.26 17.59 -2.99
CA THR A 97 -5.48 17.60 -3.79
C THR A 97 -6.61 18.41 -3.12
N LEU A 98 -6.77 18.27 -1.80
CA LEU A 98 -7.77 19.05 -1.05
C LEU A 98 -7.45 20.54 -1.09
N GLN A 99 -6.19 20.93 -0.94
CA GLN A 99 -5.80 22.33 -1.03
C GLN A 99 -6.04 22.90 -2.42
N ASP A 100 -5.59 22.19 -3.45
CA ASP A 100 -5.65 22.67 -4.83
C ASP A 100 -7.10 22.78 -5.35
N HIS A 101 -7.92 21.75 -5.13
CA HIS A 101 -9.26 21.67 -5.72
C HIS A 101 -10.33 22.35 -4.88
N PHE A 102 -10.18 22.37 -3.57
CA PHE A 102 -11.19 22.93 -2.65
C PHE A 102 -10.75 24.25 -2.01
N GLY A 103 -9.53 24.72 -2.31
CA GLY A 103 -9.00 25.96 -1.76
C GLY A 103 -8.83 25.95 -0.24
N ILE A 104 -8.77 24.77 0.38
CA ILE A 104 -8.63 24.63 1.84
C ILE A 104 -7.17 24.92 2.20
N PRO A 105 -6.84 25.96 2.99
CA PRO A 105 -5.46 26.30 3.31
C PRO A 105 -4.85 25.32 4.33
N ILE A 106 -4.30 24.20 3.84
CA ILE A 106 -3.74 23.14 4.69
C ILE A 106 -2.22 23.25 4.78
N LEU A 107 -1.54 23.46 3.63
CA LEU A 107 -0.09 23.41 3.51
C LEU A 107 0.54 24.77 3.81
N TYR A 108 0.35 25.23 5.06
CA TYR A 108 0.85 26.51 5.55
C TYR A 108 1.49 26.39 6.93
N GLY A 109 2.42 27.28 7.23
CA GLY A 109 3.04 27.45 8.53
C GLY A 109 3.72 26.20 9.09
N PRO A 110 3.62 25.97 10.42
CA PRO A 110 4.28 24.83 11.07
C PRO A 110 3.80 23.46 10.59
N PHE A 111 2.52 23.32 10.20
CA PHE A 111 2.00 22.07 9.67
C PHE A 111 2.68 21.70 8.35
N TYR A 112 2.87 22.69 7.45
CA TYR A 112 3.61 22.48 6.23
C TYR A 112 5.05 22.03 6.52
N LEU A 113 5.76 22.72 7.40
CA LEU A 113 7.18 22.44 7.67
C LEU A 113 7.38 21.06 8.32
N TYR A 114 6.70 20.80 9.46
CA TYR A 114 6.96 19.60 10.25
C TYR A 114 6.30 18.35 9.66
N PHE A 115 5.03 18.45 9.29
CA PHE A 115 4.31 17.27 8.82
C PHE A 115 4.54 17.03 7.34
N PHE A 116 4.29 18.04 6.51
CA PHE A 116 4.29 17.85 5.06
C PHE A 116 5.71 17.81 4.50
N SER A 117 6.53 18.82 4.80
CA SER A 117 7.90 18.90 4.25
C SER A 117 8.79 17.82 4.90
N LEU A 118 9.04 17.90 6.21
CA LEU A 118 9.94 16.98 6.89
C LEU A 118 9.34 15.57 7.05
N GLY A 119 8.11 15.48 7.53
CA GLY A 119 7.50 14.18 7.85
C GLY A 119 7.28 13.30 6.62
N ILE A 120 6.78 13.87 5.52
CA ILE A 120 6.53 13.11 4.28
C ILE A 120 7.83 12.77 3.57
N ASP A 121 8.80 13.67 3.55
CA ASP A 121 10.13 13.43 2.96
C ASP A 121 10.83 12.24 3.65
N LEU A 122 10.88 12.25 4.98
CA LEU A 122 11.44 11.13 5.75
C LEU A 122 10.62 9.83 5.59
N ALA A 123 9.30 9.92 5.52
CA ALA A 123 8.45 8.74 5.30
C ALA A 123 8.72 8.10 3.94
N GLY A 124 8.90 8.91 2.89
CA GLY A 124 9.32 8.46 1.57
C GLY A 124 10.69 7.77 1.60
N PHE A 125 11.66 8.33 2.31
CA PHE A 125 12.98 7.74 2.48
C PHE A 125 12.94 6.39 3.20
N VAL A 126 12.21 6.30 4.31
CA VAL A 126 12.01 5.03 5.05
C VAL A 126 11.31 3.99 4.18
N CYS A 127 10.33 4.41 3.37
CA CYS A 127 9.68 3.55 2.39
C CYS A 127 10.68 3.00 1.37
N ALA A 128 11.54 3.85 0.81
CA ALA A 128 12.58 3.44 -0.14
C ALA A 128 13.53 2.41 0.47
N ILE A 129 13.97 2.60 1.71
CA ILE A 129 14.76 1.61 2.46
C ILE A 129 14.01 0.27 2.56
N GLY A 130 12.73 0.32 2.93
CA GLY A 130 11.89 -0.89 3.00
C GLY A 130 11.81 -1.64 1.68
N ILE A 131 11.63 -0.93 0.56
CA ILE A 131 11.57 -1.52 -0.79
C ILE A 131 12.93 -2.09 -1.19
N VAL A 132 14.04 -1.40 -0.93
CA VAL A 132 15.39 -1.88 -1.23
C VAL A 132 15.66 -3.17 -0.45
N ILE A 133 15.33 -3.23 0.85
CA ILE A 133 15.45 -4.46 1.64
C ILE A 133 14.61 -5.58 1.03
N ALA A 134 13.38 -5.29 0.57
CA ALA A 134 12.51 -6.27 -0.08
C ALA A 134 13.12 -6.81 -1.38
N LEU A 135 13.68 -5.93 -2.22
CA LEU A 135 14.35 -6.29 -3.47
C LEU A 135 15.58 -7.16 -3.22
N VAL A 136 16.48 -6.71 -2.33
CA VAL A 136 17.70 -7.46 -1.98
C VAL A 136 17.35 -8.86 -1.48
N ARG A 137 16.36 -8.99 -0.60
CA ARG A 137 15.91 -10.31 -0.09
C ARG A 137 15.37 -11.23 -1.19
N ARG A 138 14.72 -10.68 -2.22
CA ARG A 138 14.20 -11.46 -3.34
C ARG A 138 15.28 -11.85 -4.33
N ILE A 139 16.19 -10.93 -4.68
CA ILE A 139 17.27 -11.15 -5.62
C ILE A 139 18.32 -12.09 -5.03
N ALA A 140 18.73 -11.87 -3.79
CA ALA A 140 19.71 -12.69 -3.09
C ALA A 140 19.16 -14.07 -2.66
N ARG A 141 17.85 -14.36 -2.91
CA ARG A 141 17.19 -15.62 -2.51
C ARG A 141 17.51 -16.05 -1.07
N THR A 142 17.57 -15.09 -0.17
CA THR A 142 18.03 -15.24 1.23
C THR A 142 17.13 -16.17 2.06
N ASN A 143 15.96 -16.57 1.55
CA ASN A 143 15.05 -17.48 2.23
C ASN A 143 14.55 -18.56 1.26
N GLU A 144 14.86 -19.81 1.56
CA GLU A 144 14.41 -21.00 0.80
C GLU A 144 12.89 -21.14 0.67
N HIS A 145 12.14 -20.51 1.58
CA HIS A 145 10.68 -20.54 1.60
C HIS A 145 10.00 -19.37 0.85
N LEU A 146 10.79 -18.48 0.23
CA LEU A 146 10.27 -17.35 -0.51
C LEU A 146 10.18 -17.71 -2.00
N GLU A 147 9.00 -18.10 -2.47
CA GLU A 147 8.76 -18.22 -3.91
C GLU A 147 8.85 -16.84 -4.54
N THR A 148 9.94 -16.58 -5.25
CA THR A 148 10.16 -15.31 -5.96
C THR A 148 9.57 -15.42 -7.35
N ASN A 149 8.51 -14.66 -7.60
CA ASN A 149 7.95 -14.46 -8.93
C ASN A 149 8.49 -13.16 -9.53
N THR A 150 8.83 -13.16 -10.82
CA THR A 150 9.26 -11.97 -11.55
C THR A 150 8.28 -10.80 -11.39
N VAL A 151 6.99 -11.08 -11.34
CA VAL A 151 5.95 -10.07 -11.11
C VAL A 151 6.12 -9.34 -9.79
N ASP A 152 6.55 -10.05 -8.73
CA ASP A 152 6.78 -9.43 -7.42
C ASP A 152 7.97 -8.46 -7.44
N ILE A 153 8.99 -8.75 -8.24
CA ILE A 153 10.14 -7.86 -8.44
C ILE A 153 9.70 -6.63 -9.22
N VAL A 154 8.93 -6.81 -10.30
CA VAL A 154 8.41 -5.70 -11.11
C VAL A 154 7.61 -4.72 -10.26
N TRP A 155 6.76 -5.19 -9.35
CA TRP A 155 6.01 -4.33 -8.44
C TRP A 155 6.90 -3.52 -7.50
N LEU A 156 7.95 -4.13 -6.94
CA LEU A 156 8.90 -3.44 -6.07
C LEU A 156 9.73 -2.40 -6.84
N VAL A 157 10.16 -2.74 -8.05
CA VAL A 157 10.89 -1.81 -8.93
C VAL A 157 9.99 -0.64 -9.32
N LEU A 158 8.73 -0.89 -9.69
CA LEU A 158 7.78 0.17 -10.01
C LEU A 158 7.57 1.12 -8.83
N LEU A 159 7.38 0.59 -7.62
CA LEU A 159 7.29 1.41 -6.41
C LEU A 159 8.55 2.24 -6.17
N LEU A 160 9.73 1.65 -6.36
CA LEU A 160 10.99 2.37 -6.19
C LEU A 160 11.13 3.50 -7.22
N LEU A 161 10.75 3.25 -8.48
CA LEU A 161 10.75 4.28 -9.54
C LEU A 161 9.80 5.43 -9.23
N ILE A 162 8.61 5.14 -8.67
CA ILE A 162 7.67 6.18 -8.24
C ILE A 162 8.30 7.04 -7.14
N LEU A 163 8.96 6.43 -6.15
CA LEU A 163 9.61 7.18 -5.08
C LEU A 163 10.78 8.04 -5.59
N LEU A 164 11.65 7.46 -6.41
CA LEU A 164 12.80 8.18 -6.95
C LEU A 164 12.36 9.33 -7.86
N SER A 165 11.37 9.11 -8.74
CA SER A 165 10.82 10.18 -9.57
C SER A 165 10.13 11.26 -8.73
N GLY A 166 9.49 10.91 -7.62
CA GLY A 166 8.91 11.87 -6.67
C GLY A 166 9.98 12.76 -6.02
N PHE A 167 11.05 12.17 -5.49
CA PHE A 167 12.17 12.93 -4.94
C PHE A 167 12.88 13.78 -5.99
N THR A 168 13.01 13.27 -7.22
CA THR A 168 13.58 14.04 -8.34
C THR A 168 12.72 15.26 -8.66
N THR A 169 11.40 15.08 -8.74
CA THR A 169 10.46 16.19 -8.96
C THR A 169 10.55 17.23 -7.84
N GLU A 170 10.61 16.79 -6.58
CA GLU A 170 10.77 17.69 -5.44
C GLU A 170 12.11 18.46 -5.50
N GLY A 171 13.22 17.77 -5.81
CA GLY A 171 14.53 18.41 -5.95
C GLY A 171 14.55 19.46 -7.07
N LEU A 172 13.99 19.15 -8.24
CA LEU A 172 13.89 20.08 -9.36
C LEU A 172 13.01 21.30 -9.01
N ARG A 173 11.90 21.09 -8.30
CA ARG A 173 11.05 22.18 -7.80
C ARG A 173 11.80 23.09 -6.84
N ILE A 174 12.51 22.52 -5.86
CA ILE A 174 13.30 23.28 -4.89
C ILE A 174 14.27 24.23 -5.59
N VAL A 175 15.00 23.73 -6.59
CA VAL A 175 15.95 24.57 -7.37
C VAL A 175 15.20 25.62 -8.18
N GLY A 176 14.12 25.22 -8.87
CA GLY A 176 13.39 26.12 -9.78
C GLY A 176 12.62 27.23 -9.07
N THR A 177 12.15 27.00 -7.85
CA THR A 177 11.44 28.00 -7.06
C THR A 177 12.33 28.77 -6.09
N ASN A 178 13.62 28.42 -5.98
CA ASN A 178 14.52 28.91 -4.92
C ASN A 178 13.86 28.82 -3.55
N ASP A 179 13.32 27.63 -3.23
CA ASP A 179 12.48 27.40 -2.05
C ASP A 179 13.24 27.76 -0.75
N PRO A 180 12.79 28.78 0.01
CA PRO A 180 13.45 29.18 1.25
C PRO A 180 13.36 28.11 2.36
N TRP A 181 12.45 27.15 2.21
CA TRP A 181 12.19 26.09 3.18
C TRP A 181 12.83 24.74 2.77
N ALA A 182 13.73 24.75 1.79
CA ALA A 182 14.35 23.56 1.20
C ALA A 182 14.95 22.59 2.23
N LEU A 183 15.56 23.11 3.31
CA LEU A 183 16.18 22.31 4.37
C LEU A 183 15.18 21.48 5.19
N TRP A 184 13.89 21.80 5.11
CA TRP A 184 12.83 21.01 5.76
C TRP A 184 12.47 19.75 4.98
N SER A 185 12.96 19.60 3.74
CA SER A 185 12.87 18.38 2.94
C SER A 185 14.27 17.83 2.69
N PRO A 186 14.94 17.20 3.68
CA PRO A 186 16.35 16.84 3.57
C PRO A 186 16.67 15.92 2.41
N VAL A 187 15.82 14.95 2.08
CA VAL A 187 16.04 14.07 0.93
C VAL A 187 15.77 14.80 -0.38
N GLY A 188 14.68 15.56 -0.46
CA GLY A 188 14.41 16.44 -1.60
C GLY A 188 15.53 17.45 -1.84
N TYR A 189 16.12 18.00 -0.78
CA TYR A 189 17.26 18.89 -0.85
C TYR A 189 18.54 18.21 -1.38
N LEU A 190 18.80 16.96 -0.99
CA LEU A 190 19.91 16.17 -1.55
C LEU A 190 19.73 15.99 -3.07
N PHE A 191 18.52 15.73 -3.53
CA PHE A 191 18.22 15.69 -4.96
C PHE A 191 18.39 17.08 -5.60
N ALA A 192 17.97 18.16 -4.94
CA ALA A 192 18.14 19.52 -5.43
C ALA A 192 19.62 19.86 -5.69
N LEU A 193 20.53 19.43 -4.82
CA LEU A 193 21.98 19.63 -5.01
C LEU A 193 22.49 19.00 -6.32
N MET A 194 21.90 17.89 -6.77
CA MET A 194 22.29 17.25 -8.04
C MET A 194 21.92 18.09 -9.27
N PHE A 195 20.94 18.99 -9.15
CA PHE A 195 20.44 19.81 -10.24
C PHE A 195 20.78 21.30 -10.12
N SER A 196 21.49 21.71 -9.07
CA SER A 196 21.78 23.11 -8.76
C SER A 196 22.61 23.84 -9.83
N GLY A 197 23.30 23.10 -10.70
CA GLY A 197 24.10 23.66 -11.81
C GLY A 197 23.38 23.69 -13.16
N MET A 198 22.11 23.31 -13.22
CA MET A 198 21.36 23.33 -14.49
C MET A 198 20.93 24.74 -14.86
N ASP A 199 20.96 25.02 -16.17
CA ASP A 199 20.36 26.26 -16.67
C ASP A 199 18.84 26.23 -16.53
N ALA A 200 18.20 27.40 -16.46
CA ALA A 200 16.76 27.54 -16.16
C ALA A 200 15.86 26.83 -17.20
N GLN A 201 16.24 26.81 -18.47
CA GLN A 201 15.44 26.17 -19.51
C GLN A 201 15.50 24.64 -19.41
N ALA A 202 16.71 24.09 -19.23
CA ALA A 202 16.89 22.65 -19.03
C ALA A 202 16.22 22.16 -17.75
N LEU A 203 16.31 22.94 -16.66
CA LEU A 203 15.64 22.65 -15.38
C LEU A 203 14.12 22.58 -15.55
N SER A 204 13.54 23.59 -16.20
CA SER A 204 12.11 23.69 -16.49
C SER A 204 11.61 22.49 -17.30
N LEU A 205 12.29 22.16 -18.39
CA LEU A 205 11.94 21.04 -19.25
C LEU A 205 12.07 19.69 -18.52
N THR A 206 13.17 19.51 -17.79
CA THR A 206 13.40 18.27 -17.02
C THR A 206 12.32 18.09 -15.95
N HIS A 207 11.95 19.15 -15.23
CA HIS A 207 10.88 19.11 -14.25
C HIS A 207 9.55 18.65 -14.87
N GLN A 208 9.15 19.22 -16.01
CA GLN A 208 7.93 18.82 -16.70
C GLN A 208 7.96 17.34 -17.09
N ILE A 209 9.06 16.87 -17.70
CA ILE A 209 9.19 15.46 -18.12
C ILE A 209 9.11 14.52 -16.91
N VAL A 210 9.86 14.81 -15.85
CA VAL A 210 9.89 13.95 -14.64
C VAL A 210 8.54 13.98 -13.94
N TRP A 211 7.90 15.12 -13.82
CA TRP A 211 6.59 15.26 -13.19
C TRP A 211 5.51 14.43 -13.92
N TRP A 212 5.42 14.57 -15.24
CA TRP A 212 4.48 13.78 -16.04
C TRP A 212 4.79 12.29 -16.00
N SER A 213 6.08 11.93 -16.03
CA SER A 213 6.51 10.53 -15.87
C SER A 213 6.11 9.97 -14.52
N HIS A 214 6.33 10.71 -13.44
CA HIS A 214 5.91 10.34 -12.08
C HIS A 214 4.40 10.11 -12.00
N LEU A 215 3.61 11.02 -12.55
CA LEU A 215 2.14 10.91 -12.58
C LEU A 215 1.69 9.65 -13.32
N VAL A 216 2.24 9.40 -14.52
CA VAL A 216 1.91 8.22 -15.31
C VAL A 216 2.29 6.93 -14.58
N LEU A 217 3.48 6.87 -13.96
CA LEU A 217 3.90 5.73 -13.14
C LEU A 217 2.95 5.49 -11.96
N ALA A 218 2.59 6.56 -11.24
CA ALA A 218 1.69 6.48 -10.09
C ALA A 218 0.27 6.02 -10.49
N PHE A 219 -0.28 6.58 -11.55
CA PHE A 219 -1.61 6.18 -12.03
C PHE A 219 -1.62 4.78 -12.65
N SER A 220 -0.55 4.38 -13.35
CA SER A 220 -0.39 3.01 -13.83
C SER A 220 -0.32 2.03 -12.66
N PHE A 221 0.44 2.35 -11.61
CA PHE A 221 0.48 1.58 -10.38
C PHE A 221 -0.92 1.43 -9.78
N LEU A 222 -1.68 2.52 -9.62
CA LEU A 222 -3.03 2.49 -9.07
C LEU A 222 -3.98 1.66 -9.95
N ALA A 223 -3.97 1.82 -11.27
CA ALA A 223 -4.82 1.06 -12.17
C ALA A 223 -4.54 -0.45 -12.09
N LEU A 224 -3.25 -0.83 -12.08
CA LEU A 224 -2.82 -2.22 -12.01
C LEU A 224 -2.88 -2.82 -10.59
N PHE A 225 -2.91 -1.99 -9.56
CA PHE A 225 -2.93 -2.37 -8.14
C PHE A 225 -4.03 -3.38 -7.83
N THR A 226 -5.22 -3.15 -8.34
CA THR A 226 -6.41 -3.97 -8.12
C THR A 226 -6.27 -5.39 -8.69
N TYR A 227 -5.48 -5.56 -9.75
CA TYR A 227 -5.26 -6.85 -10.43
C TYR A 227 -4.04 -7.60 -9.91
N SER A 228 -3.37 -7.07 -8.90
CA SER A 228 -2.13 -7.62 -8.35
C SER A 228 -2.30 -8.14 -6.92
N LYS A 229 -1.23 -8.76 -6.39
CA LYS A 229 -1.14 -9.12 -4.97
C LYS A 229 -1.26 -7.90 -4.05
N MET A 230 -1.03 -6.69 -4.56
CA MET A 230 -1.16 -5.43 -3.80
C MET A 230 -2.61 -5.13 -3.39
N ALA A 231 -3.60 -5.70 -4.09
CA ALA A 231 -5.02 -5.60 -3.70
C ALA A 231 -5.31 -6.08 -2.26
N HIS A 232 -4.37 -6.82 -1.63
CA HIS A 232 -4.51 -7.20 -0.23
C HIS A 232 -4.72 -6.00 0.71
N VAL A 233 -4.17 -4.83 0.38
CA VAL A 233 -4.35 -3.60 1.16
C VAL A 233 -5.82 -3.21 1.26
N LEU A 234 -6.61 -3.44 0.19
CA LEU A 234 -8.04 -3.16 0.14
C LEU A 234 -8.87 -4.21 0.91
N PHE A 235 -8.43 -5.47 0.87
CA PHE A 235 -9.21 -6.58 1.44
C PHE A 235 -8.90 -6.89 2.89
N ILE A 236 -7.69 -6.62 3.37
CA ILE A 236 -7.31 -6.92 4.75
C ILE A 236 -8.22 -6.21 5.77
N PRO A 237 -8.53 -4.91 5.64
CA PRO A 237 -9.46 -4.24 6.57
C PRO A 237 -10.83 -4.92 6.61
N GLY A 238 -11.38 -5.28 5.43
CA GLY A 238 -12.63 -6.01 5.33
C GLY A 238 -12.55 -7.39 5.97
N ASN A 239 -11.50 -8.15 5.72
CA ASN A 239 -11.31 -9.47 6.32
C ASN A 239 -11.22 -9.41 7.85
N TYR A 240 -10.62 -8.36 8.41
CA TYR A 240 -10.61 -8.16 9.86
C TYR A 240 -11.97 -7.75 10.40
N TYR A 241 -12.72 -6.93 9.67
CA TYR A 241 -14.06 -6.50 10.07
C TYR A 241 -15.04 -7.69 10.09
N TYR A 242 -15.04 -8.51 9.05
CA TYR A 242 -15.94 -9.65 8.88
C TYR A 242 -15.46 -10.93 9.55
N ARG A 243 -14.35 -10.91 10.28
CA ARG A 243 -13.89 -12.09 11.02
C ARG A 243 -14.88 -12.50 12.12
N SER A 244 -14.94 -13.79 12.44
CA SER A 244 -15.67 -14.26 13.63
C SER A 244 -15.05 -13.66 14.90
N LEU A 245 -15.87 -13.03 15.74
CA LEU A 245 -15.45 -12.49 17.05
C LEU A 245 -15.40 -13.59 18.11
N ASN A 246 -16.19 -14.63 17.96
CA ASN A 246 -16.09 -15.81 18.78
C ASN A 246 -14.74 -16.47 18.47
N ARG A 247 -13.92 -16.75 19.51
CA ARG A 247 -12.82 -17.69 19.31
C ARG A 247 -13.44 -18.91 18.66
N PRO A 248 -12.79 -19.53 17.66
CA PRO A 248 -13.22 -20.84 17.25
C PRO A 248 -13.09 -21.72 18.50
N ALA A 249 -14.15 -21.80 19.28
CA ALA A 249 -14.39 -23.01 20.04
C ALA A 249 -14.17 -24.05 18.96
N CYS A 250 -13.27 -24.99 19.18
CA CYS A 250 -13.09 -26.14 18.30
C CYS A 250 -14.51 -26.54 17.88
N SER A 251 -14.93 -26.07 16.70
CA SER A 251 -16.32 -26.15 16.31
C SER A 251 -16.55 -27.62 16.16
N SER A 252 -17.27 -28.16 17.14
CA SER A 252 -17.86 -29.45 17.03
C SER A 252 -18.57 -29.50 15.67
N ARG A 253 -17.87 -30.12 14.69
CA ARG A 253 -18.50 -30.67 13.49
C ARG A 253 -19.28 -29.70 12.61
N SER A 254 -18.64 -28.81 11.89
CA SER A 254 -19.13 -28.56 10.53
C SER A 254 -18.62 -29.72 9.66
N ILE A 255 -19.42 -30.75 9.59
CA ILE A 255 -19.27 -31.80 8.60
C ILE A 255 -19.59 -31.14 7.27
N LEU A 256 -18.56 -30.75 6.52
CA LEU A 256 -18.69 -30.63 5.08
C LEU A 256 -19.00 -32.05 4.59
N ARG A 257 -20.28 -32.34 4.53
CA ARG A 257 -20.84 -33.56 3.96
C ARG A 257 -20.76 -33.44 2.45
N THR A 258 -19.51 -33.44 1.92
CA THR A 258 -19.35 -33.78 0.51
C THR A 258 -19.73 -35.25 0.37
N LYS A 259 -20.48 -35.58 -0.67
CA LYS A 259 -20.91 -36.94 -1.03
C LYS A 259 -19.74 -37.89 -1.35
N SER A 260 -18.57 -37.64 -0.91
CA SER A 260 -17.38 -38.49 -1.02
C SER A 260 -16.99 -38.97 0.39
N SER A 261 -17.03 -40.22 0.53
CA SER A 261 -17.05 -41.06 1.72
C SER A 261 -15.82 -41.06 2.63
N ARG A 262 -15.19 -39.94 2.97
CA ARG A 262 -14.17 -39.92 4.03
C ARG A 262 -14.27 -38.68 4.91
N PRO A 263 -14.55 -38.80 6.21
CA PRO A 263 -14.64 -37.69 7.14
C PRO A 263 -13.26 -37.15 7.48
N TRP A 264 -13.11 -35.82 7.43
CA TRP A 264 -11.97 -35.14 8.01
C TRP A 264 -12.06 -35.18 9.53
N ALA A 265 -11.15 -35.87 10.18
CA ALA A 265 -11.07 -35.88 11.63
C ALA A 265 -10.20 -34.71 12.10
N CYS A 266 -10.80 -33.78 12.85
CA CYS A 266 -10.06 -32.80 13.62
C CYS A 266 -9.65 -33.42 14.96
N ALA A 267 -8.39 -33.76 15.15
CA ALA A 267 -7.87 -34.26 16.41
C ALA A 267 -7.50 -33.06 17.30
N CYS A 268 -8.23 -32.83 18.36
CA CYS A 268 -7.87 -31.91 19.45
C CYS A 268 -7.05 -32.66 20.49
N SER A 269 -5.77 -32.36 20.60
CA SER A 269 -4.96 -32.80 21.76
C SER A 269 -5.07 -31.80 22.90
N ARG A 270 -5.37 -32.25 24.10
CA ARG A 270 -5.27 -31.47 25.33
C ARG A 270 -3.81 -31.44 25.77
N ASN A 271 -3.21 -30.28 25.72
CA ASN A 271 -1.94 -30.04 26.42
C ASN A 271 -2.20 -29.07 27.57
N THR A 272 -1.51 -29.25 28.68
CA THR A 272 -1.71 -28.56 29.97
C THR A 272 -1.51 -27.04 29.95
N ARG A 273 -1.14 -26.44 28.81
CA ARG A 273 -0.96 -25.00 28.62
C ARG A 273 -1.82 -24.35 27.52
N GLY A 274 -2.92 -24.94 27.15
CA GLY A 274 -3.80 -24.37 26.14
C GLY A 274 -4.07 -25.34 24.97
N ARG A 275 -5.30 -25.34 24.48
CA ARG A 275 -5.73 -26.21 23.37
C ARG A 275 -5.12 -25.68 22.06
N THR A 276 -4.21 -26.43 21.48
CA THR A 276 -3.76 -26.21 20.12
C THR A 276 -4.51 -27.15 19.18
N CYS A 277 -5.16 -26.61 18.17
CA CYS A 277 -5.79 -27.39 17.12
C CYS A 277 -4.79 -27.53 15.96
N SER A 278 -4.24 -28.73 15.73
CA SER A 278 -3.38 -29.00 14.60
C SER A 278 -4.15 -29.78 13.53
N MET A 279 -4.23 -29.24 12.31
CA MET A 279 -4.69 -29.99 11.15
C MET A 279 -3.55 -30.89 10.66
N ARG A 280 -3.66 -32.20 10.91
CA ARG A 280 -2.80 -33.17 10.20
C ARG A 280 -3.37 -33.45 8.81
N ARG A 281 -2.65 -33.04 7.79
CA ARG A 281 -2.87 -33.52 6.41
C ARG A 281 -2.51 -34.99 6.34
N ARG A 282 -3.47 -35.88 6.09
CA ARG A 282 -3.16 -37.14 5.42
C ARG A 282 -3.10 -36.85 3.91
N ALA A 283 -1.96 -37.16 3.34
CA ALA A 283 -1.68 -36.98 1.93
C ALA A 283 -2.65 -37.79 1.07
N SER A 284 -3.57 -37.12 0.41
CA SER A 284 -4.19 -37.48 -0.88
C SER A 284 -5.45 -36.64 -1.13
N SER A 285 -5.34 -35.38 -1.44
CA SER A 285 -6.38 -34.55 -2.09
C SER A 285 -5.86 -33.15 -2.39
N ALA A 286 -4.62 -33.03 -2.85
CA ALA A 286 -3.99 -31.75 -3.22
C ALA A 286 -4.54 -31.14 -4.53
N VAL A 287 -5.51 -31.78 -5.20
CA VAL A 287 -5.93 -31.39 -6.56
C VAL A 287 -7.16 -30.46 -6.55
N VAL A 288 -8.07 -30.57 -5.58
CA VAL A 288 -9.30 -29.79 -5.59
C VAL A 288 -9.12 -28.38 -5.00
N ALA A 289 -8.33 -28.24 -3.94
CA ALA A 289 -8.07 -26.93 -3.32
C ALA A 289 -7.24 -25.99 -4.22
N ARG A 290 -6.38 -26.56 -5.09
CA ARG A 290 -5.54 -25.80 -6.02
C ARG A 290 -6.33 -25.14 -7.16
N ARG A 291 -7.50 -25.69 -7.55
CA ARG A 291 -8.32 -25.12 -8.64
C ARG A 291 -9.18 -23.93 -8.22
N ILE A 292 -9.48 -23.79 -6.95
CA ILE A 292 -10.28 -22.66 -6.43
C ILE A 292 -9.37 -21.48 -6.08
N ALA A 293 -8.15 -21.72 -5.59
CA ALA A 293 -7.20 -20.68 -5.24
C ALA A 293 -6.45 -20.07 -6.45
N LEU A 294 -6.48 -20.70 -7.62
CA LEU A 294 -5.81 -20.23 -8.85
C LEU A 294 -6.74 -19.42 -9.78
N ARG A 295 -7.98 -19.14 -9.39
CA ARG A 295 -8.91 -18.27 -10.11
C ARG A 295 -9.35 -17.03 -9.30
N ILE A 296 -8.60 -16.69 -8.28
CA ILE A 296 -8.79 -15.45 -7.51
C ILE A 296 -7.63 -14.49 -7.81
#